data_737f26fb5d8810e1aac1a97d3c8890d7
#
_entry.id   737f26fb5d8810e1aac1a97d3c8890d7
#
_cell.length_a   1.000
_cell.length_b   1.000
_cell.length_c   1.000
_cell.angle_alpha   90.00
_cell.angle_beta   90.00
_cell.angle_gamma   90.00
#
_symmetry.space_group_name_H-M   'P 1'
#
loop_
_entity.id
_entity.type
_entity.pdbx_description
1 polymer ?
#
loop_
_entity_poly.entity_id
_entity_poly.type
_entity_poly.pdbx_seq_one_letter_code
_entity_poly.pdbx_strand_id
1 'polypeptide(L)'
;AQAMQERYGIPYVYFNRFAAPEKILQTYQHLFNYLELPLPAEIGAKFEECKEMEQQVLPEVKGVPYIYGNTQYDCFELKSYLCSLGLVPQLIQSNKLSEANFADIESILAQTDPYICKAANIAPLQYVYDVLHPWFYMGHEFGERLRRKGIALLHSDPAGKMLGFECSSFMLQAVAEAVADAK
;
A
#
# COMPACT_ATOMS: atom_id res chain seq x y z
N ALA A 1 -24.33 0.80 -0.10
CA ALA A 1 -24.51 2.22 0.27
C ALA A 1 -25.24 2.97 -0.86
N GLN A 2 -24.70 3.03 -2.08
CA GLN A 2 -25.30 3.75 -3.21
C GLN A 2 -26.74 3.37 -3.47
N ALA A 3 -27.07 2.08 -3.56
CA ALA A 3 -28.44 1.60 -3.73
C ALA A 3 -29.39 1.99 -2.58
N MET A 4 -28.89 2.18 -1.37
CA MET A 4 -29.67 2.69 -0.24
C MET A 4 -29.97 4.18 -0.38
N GLN A 5 -29.04 4.96 -0.88
CA GLN A 5 -29.25 6.36 -1.19
C GLN A 5 -30.28 6.53 -2.32
N GLU A 6 -30.09 5.80 -3.43
CA GLU A 6 -31.00 5.87 -4.60
C GLU A 6 -32.43 5.45 -4.26
N ARG A 7 -32.61 4.41 -3.44
CA ARG A 7 -33.92 3.84 -3.13
C ARG A 7 -34.63 4.50 -1.96
N TYR A 8 -33.87 4.96 -0.95
CA TYR A 8 -34.45 5.40 0.32
C TYR A 8 -34.00 6.82 0.73
N GLY A 9 -33.16 7.47 -0.08
CA GLY A 9 -32.62 8.79 0.26
C GLY A 9 -31.66 8.79 1.45
N ILE A 10 -31.18 7.60 1.85
CA ILE A 10 -30.27 7.47 3.01
C ILE A 10 -28.88 7.91 2.58
N PRO A 11 -28.35 9.02 3.11
CA PRO A 11 -27.03 9.51 2.73
C PRO A 11 -25.92 8.59 3.27
N TYR A 12 -24.78 8.59 2.59
CA TYR A 12 -23.61 7.84 3.02
C TYR A 12 -22.31 8.57 2.64
N VAL A 13 -21.25 8.26 3.37
CA VAL A 13 -19.88 8.66 3.06
C VAL A 13 -19.02 7.42 2.98
N TYR A 14 -18.20 7.31 1.92
CA TYR A 14 -17.18 6.27 1.85
C TYR A 14 -16.00 6.66 2.73
N PHE A 15 -15.65 5.78 3.64
CA PHE A 15 -14.39 5.85 4.38
C PHE A 15 -13.47 4.73 3.89
N ASN A 16 -12.64 5.06 2.90
CA ASN A 16 -11.72 4.11 2.30
C ASN A 16 -10.52 3.85 3.21
N ARG A 17 -9.99 2.63 3.13
CA ARG A 17 -8.72 2.29 3.75
C ARG A 17 -7.60 2.69 2.81
N PHE A 18 -6.95 3.78 3.11
CA PHE A 18 -5.77 4.25 2.41
C PHE A 18 -4.52 4.08 3.28
N ALA A 19 -3.35 4.00 2.62
CA ALA A 19 -2.05 4.01 3.28
C ALA A 19 -1.35 5.38 3.12
N ALA A 20 -1.60 6.11 2.02
CA ALA A 20 -1.05 7.44 1.81
C ALA A 20 -1.67 8.46 2.79
N PRO A 21 -0.87 9.19 3.60
CA PRO A 21 -1.37 10.14 4.58
C PRO A 21 -2.28 11.20 3.99
N GLU A 22 -1.98 11.69 2.79
CA GLU A 22 -2.79 12.70 2.09
C GLU A 22 -4.20 12.19 1.77
N LYS A 23 -4.32 10.96 1.28
CA LYS A 23 -5.62 10.33 0.97
C LYS A 23 -6.42 10.07 2.25
N ILE A 24 -5.74 9.71 3.33
CA ILE A 24 -6.35 9.54 4.65
C ILE A 24 -6.90 10.88 5.14
N LEU A 25 -6.10 11.94 5.11
CA LEU A 25 -6.53 13.28 5.53
C LEU A 25 -7.74 13.77 4.70
N GLN A 26 -7.69 13.62 3.37
CA GLN A 26 -8.80 13.96 2.48
C GLN A 26 -10.09 13.19 2.84
N THR A 27 -9.97 11.93 3.22
CA THR A 27 -11.13 11.12 3.64
C THR A 27 -11.75 11.66 4.92
N TYR A 28 -10.93 12.03 5.92
CA TYR A 28 -11.41 12.68 7.13
C TYR A 28 -12.04 14.04 6.85
N GLN A 29 -11.39 14.89 6.04
CA GLN A 29 -11.93 16.19 5.65
C GLN A 29 -13.30 16.05 4.96
N HIS A 30 -13.41 15.08 4.04
CA HIS A 30 -14.69 14.81 3.38
C HIS A 30 -15.79 14.39 4.36
N LEU A 31 -15.47 13.49 5.30
CA LEU A 31 -16.40 13.04 6.34
C LEU A 31 -16.86 14.20 7.24
N PHE A 32 -15.93 14.99 7.75
CA PHE A 32 -16.26 16.09 8.66
C PHE A 32 -17.01 17.23 7.97
N ASN A 33 -16.66 17.53 6.71
CA ASN A 33 -17.43 18.48 5.89
C ASN A 33 -18.86 17.97 5.64
N TYR A 34 -19.04 16.69 5.38
CA TYR A 34 -20.35 16.08 5.20
C TYR A 34 -21.21 16.17 6.48
N LEU A 35 -20.60 16.03 7.63
CA LEU A 35 -21.25 16.15 8.94
C LEU A 35 -21.43 17.61 9.41
N GLU A 36 -20.95 18.57 8.64
CA GLU A 36 -20.93 20.02 9.01
C GLU A 36 -20.20 20.26 10.36
N LEU A 37 -19.17 19.46 10.62
CA LEU A 37 -18.36 19.56 11.84
C LEU A 37 -16.94 20.04 11.52
N PRO A 38 -16.29 20.75 12.45
CA PRO A 38 -14.89 21.10 12.30
C PRO A 38 -14.02 19.85 12.37
N LEU A 39 -12.96 19.82 11.54
CA LEU A 39 -11.96 18.75 11.60
C LEU A 39 -11.21 18.82 12.95
N PRO A 40 -11.16 17.75 13.74
CA PRO A 40 -10.41 17.72 14.99
C PRO A 40 -8.91 17.98 14.78
N ALA A 41 -8.29 18.75 15.66
CA ALA A 41 -6.87 19.08 15.58
C ALA A 41 -5.96 17.85 15.65
N GLU A 42 -6.39 16.82 16.34
CA GLU A 42 -5.69 15.52 16.47
C GLU A 42 -5.50 14.83 15.13
N ILE A 43 -6.42 15.01 14.17
CA ILE A 43 -6.31 14.46 12.81
C ILE A 43 -5.16 15.16 12.07
N GLY A 44 -5.05 16.47 12.20
CA GLY A 44 -3.92 17.24 11.65
C GLY A 44 -2.59 16.81 12.28
N ALA A 45 -2.54 16.68 13.60
CA ALA A 45 -1.33 16.22 14.30
C ALA A 45 -0.88 14.83 13.85
N LYS A 46 -1.82 13.89 13.67
CA LYS A 46 -1.51 12.54 13.15
C LYS A 46 -1.02 12.54 11.71
N PHE A 47 -1.55 13.44 10.90
CA PHE A 47 -1.05 13.63 9.54
C PHE A 47 0.42 14.09 9.54
N GLU A 48 0.75 15.10 10.35
CA GLU A 48 2.14 15.61 10.45
C GLU A 48 3.08 14.53 11.00
N GLU A 49 2.69 13.76 12.02
CA GLU A 49 3.47 12.61 12.50
C GLU A 49 3.79 11.62 11.37
N CYS A 50 2.83 11.27 10.52
CA CYS A 50 3.06 10.39 9.37
C CYS A 50 4.00 11.02 8.34
N LYS A 51 3.88 12.34 8.09
CA LYS A 51 4.76 13.05 7.15
C LYS A 51 6.21 13.10 7.65
N GLU A 52 6.42 13.27 8.95
CA GLU A 52 7.74 13.19 9.57
C GLU A 52 8.33 11.78 9.42
N MET A 53 7.53 10.72 9.63
CA MET A 53 7.97 9.34 9.39
C MET A 53 8.34 9.11 7.92
N GLU A 54 7.54 9.61 6.96
CA GLU A 54 7.89 9.53 5.53
C GLU A 54 9.26 10.13 5.25
N GLN A 55 9.53 11.34 5.76
CA GLN A 55 10.81 12.02 5.57
C GLN A 55 12.00 11.22 6.14
N GLN A 56 11.79 10.52 7.26
CA GLN A 56 12.81 9.66 7.87
C GLN A 56 13.07 8.40 7.05
N VAL A 57 12.03 7.79 6.49
CA VAL A 57 12.11 6.53 5.75
C VAL A 57 12.60 6.73 4.30
N LEU A 58 12.24 7.85 3.67
CA LEU A 58 12.49 8.16 2.27
C LEU A 58 13.96 7.94 1.82
N PRO A 59 15.00 8.40 2.55
CA PRO A 59 16.38 8.20 2.15
C PRO A 59 16.83 6.73 2.09
N GLU A 60 16.19 5.89 2.91
CA GLU A 60 16.54 4.47 3.03
C GLU A 60 15.89 3.59 1.97
N VAL A 61 14.69 3.97 1.51
CA VAL A 61 13.84 3.16 0.63
C VAL A 61 13.96 3.55 -0.85
N LYS A 62 14.52 4.72 -1.13
CA LYS A 62 14.63 5.23 -2.51
C LYS A 62 15.45 4.31 -3.40
N GLY A 63 14.84 3.84 -4.49
CA GLY A 63 15.46 2.95 -5.47
C GLY A 63 15.50 1.48 -5.05
N VAL A 64 14.95 1.11 -3.89
CA VAL A 64 14.96 -0.26 -3.40
C VAL A 64 13.98 -1.13 -4.23
N PRO A 65 14.47 -2.19 -4.88
CA PRO A 65 13.63 -3.08 -5.67
C PRO A 65 12.85 -4.05 -4.76
N TYR A 66 11.57 -4.24 -5.06
CA TYR A 66 10.74 -5.18 -4.30
C TYR A 66 9.72 -5.90 -5.17
N ILE A 67 9.11 -6.94 -4.62
CA ILE A 67 7.97 -7.63 -5.21
C ILE A 67 6.75 -7.43 -4.31
N TYR A 68 5.66 -6.97 -4.92
CA TYR A 68 4.35 -6.98 -4.30
C TYR A 68 3.65 -8.29 -4.64
N GLY A 69 3.69 -9.23 -3.72
CA GLY A 69 3.14 -10.57 -3.87
C GLY A 69 1.68 -10.69 -3.44
N ASN A 70 1.27 -11.90 -3.13
CA ASN A 70 -0.07 -12.16 -2.62
C ASN A 70 -0.18 -11.79 -1.14
N THR A 71 -1.10 -10.91 -0.83
CA THR A 71 -1.37 -10.39 0.51
C THR A 71 -2.87 -10.17 0.69
N GLN A 72 -3.37 -10.26 1.90
CA GLN A 72 -4.77 -9.94 2.21
C GLN A 72 -5.06 -8.44 2.00
N TYR A 73 -4.06 -7.58 2.15
CA TYR A 73 -4.16 -6.15 1.87
C TYR A 73 -3.73 -5.85 0.42
N ASP A 74 -4.47 -6.42 -0.54
CA ASP A 74 -4.26 -6.17 -1.97
C ASP A 74 -4.98 -4.88 -2.39
N CYS A 75 -4.24 -3.75 -2.40
CA CYS A 75 -4.73 -2.41 -2.69
C CYS A 75 -3.77 -1.68 -3.64
N PHE A 76 -4.26 -1.17 -4.78
CA PHE A 76 -3.43 -0.42 -5.73
C PHE A 76 -3.02 0.95 -5.21
N GLU A 77 -3.82 1.56 -4.35
CA GLU A 77 -3.45 2.80 -3.68
C GLU A 77 -2.17 2.64 -2.85
N LEU A 78 -2.05 1.56 -2.06
CA LEU A 78 -0.81 1.27 -1.32
C LEU A 78 0.38 1.09 -2.27
N LYS A 79 0.19 0.37 -3.39
CA LYS A 79 1.24 0.14 -4.38
C LYS A 79 1.73 1.46 -5.00
N SER A 80 0.79 2.35 -5.35
CA SER A 80 1.09 3.70 -5.85
C SER A 80 1.79 4.54 -4.79
N TYR A 81 1.35 4.47 -3.53
CA TYR A 81 1.98 5.16 -2.42
C TYR A 81 3.42 4.70 -2.19
N LEU A 82 3.69 3.39 -2.22
CA LEU A 82 5.05 2.87 -2.10
C LEU A 82 5.97 3.35 -3.24
N CYS A 83 5.45 3.46 -4.47
CA CYS A 83 6.20 4.06 -5.58
C CYS A 83 6.51 5.54 -5.33
N SER A 84 5.57 6.30 -4.76
CA SER A 84 5.81 7.72 -4.43
C SER A 84 6.89 7.93 -3.35
N LEU A 85 7.12 6.92 -2.49
CA LEU A 85 8.26 6.88 -1.57
C LEU A 85 9.59 6.53 -2.26
N GLY A 86 9.56 6.24 -3.56
CA GLY A 86 10.74 5.90 -4.35
C GLY A 86 11.09 4.41 -4.38
N LEU A 87 10.26 3.54 -3.82
CA LEU A 87 10.40 2.09 -3.97
C LEU A 87 10.11 1.67 -5.42
N VAL A 88 10.83 0.65 -5.90
CA VAL A 88 10.76 0.18 -7.29
C VAL A 88 10.14 -1.21 -7.33
N PRO A 89 8.83 -1.35 -7.58
CA PRO A 89 8.22 -2.66 -7.76
C PRO A 89 8.75 -3.31 -9.05
N GLN A 90 9.31 -4.51 -8.94
CA GLN A 90 9.72 -5.31 -10.09
C GLN A 90 8.57 -6.18 -10.60
N LEU A 91 7.74 -6.68 -9.68
CA LEU A 91 6.55 -7.46 -9.98
C LEU A 91 5.43 -7.06 -9.02
N ILE A 92 4.25 -6.85 -9.56
CA ILE A 92 3.01 -6.62 -8.82
C ILE A 92 2.03 -7.76 -9.12
N GLN A 93 1.72 -8.55 -8.11
CA GLN A 93 0.65 -9.53 -8.15
C GLN A 93 -0.64 -8.91 -7.64
N SER A 94 -1.74 -9.06 -8.36
CA SER A 94 -3.05 -8.63 -7.87
C SER A 94 -4.17 -9.41 -8.48
N ASN A 95 -5.15 -9.77 -7.67
CA ASN A 95 -6.40 -10.36 -8.11
C ASN A 95 -7.52 -9.32 -8.27
N LYS A 96 -7.23 -8.04 -7.95
CA LYS A 96 -8.20 -6.94 -7.92
C LYS A 96 -8.04 -5.95 -9.07
N LEU A 97 -7.58 -6.40 -10.23
CA LEU A 97 -7.52 -5.56 -11.43
C LEU A 97 -8.93 -5.18 -11.89
N SER A 98 -9.26 -3.90 -11.85
CA SER A 98 -10.53 -3.32 -12.26
C SER A 98 -10.34 -1.88 -12.72
N GLU A 99 -11.32 -1.31 -13.40
CA GLU A 99 -11.32 0.09 -13.83
C GLU A 99 -11.14 1.07 -12.67
N ALA A 100 -11.66 0.76 -11.50
CA ALA A 100 -11.51 1.57 -10.30
C ALA A 100 -10.05 1.74 -9.84
N ASN A 101 -9.14 0.91 -10.34
CA ASN A 101 -7.71 0.96 -10.01
C ASN A 101 -6.85 1.65 -11.08
N PHE A 102 -7.43 2.07 -12.21
CA PHE A 102 -6.64 2.57 -13.35
C PHE A 102 -5.81 3.80 -12.98
N ALA A 103 -6.36 4.74 -12.23
CA ALA A 103 -5.61 5.94 -11.82
C ALA A 103 -4.36 5.59 -10.97
N ASP A 104 -4.48 4.64 -10.04
CA ASP A 104 -3.34 4.19 -9.24
C ASP A 104 -2.34 3.39 -10.09
N ILE A 105 -2.82 2.58 -11.05
CA ILE A 105 -1.96 1.84 -12.00
C ILE A 105 -1.20 2.81 -12.90
N GLU A 106 -1.86 3.82 -13.46
CA GLU A 106 -1.22 4.87 -14.27
C GLU A 106 -0.16 5.62 -13.46
N SER A 107 -0.45 5.93 -12.20
CA SER A 107 0.52 6.56 -11.30
C SER A 107 1.76 5.68 -11.05
N ILE A 108 1.58 4.37 -10.92
CA ILE A 108 2.69 3.42 -10.79
C ILE A 108 3.53 3.40 -12.07
N LEU A 109 2.87 3.25 -13.23
CA LEU A 109 3.54 3.15 -14.54
C LEU A 109 4.24 4.46 -14.95
N ALA A 110 3.77 5.60 -14.47
CA ALA A 110 4.44 6.89 -14.68
C ALA A 110 5.77 7.02 -13.92
N GLN A 111 5.97 6.24 -12.85
CA GLN A 111 7.14 6.33 -11.98
C GLN A 111 8.09 5.13 -12.15
N THR A 112 7.55 3.96 -12.52
CA THR A 112 8.26 2.68 -12.54
C THR A 112 7.76 1.82 -13.70
N ASP A 113 8.45 0.71 -13.98
CA ASP A 113 8.07 -0.23 -15.06
C ASP A 113 7.96 -1.66 -14.51
N PRO A 114 6.98 -1.97 -13.67
CA PRO A 114 6.81 -3.29 -13.09
C PRO A 114 6.09 -4.25 -14.03
N TYR A 115 6.37 -5.54 -13.89
CA TYR A 115 5.45 -6.55 -14.40
C TYR A 115 4.20 -6.58 -13.53
N ILE A 116 3.02 -6.39 -14.11
CA ILE A 116 1.74 -6.52 -13.41
C ILE A 116 1.06 -7.80 -13.86
N CYS A 117 0.77 -8.70 -12.92
CA CYS A 117 0.15 -9.98 -13.24
C CYS A 117 -1.07 -10.29 -12.35
N LYS A 118 -2.07 -10.90 -12.97
CA LYS A 118 -3.20 -11.55 -12.29
C LYS A 118 -2.92 -13.05 -12.25
N ALA A 119 -2.28 -13.52 -11.19
CA ALA A 119 -1.91 -14.91 -11.07
C ALA A 119 -2.82 -15.65 -10.09
N ALA A 120 -3.70 -16.50 -10.63
CA ALA A 120 -4.47 -17.45 -9.83
C ALA A 120 -3.57 -18.63 -9.33
N ASN A 121 -2.52 -18.97 -10.09
CA ASN A 121 -1.51 -19.93 -9.70
C ASN A 121 -0.16 -19.27 -9.57
N ILE A 122 0.37 -19.22 -8.36
CA ILE A 122 1.62 -18.55 -8.01
C ILE A 122 2.85 -19.47 -8.16
N ALA A 123 2.65 -20.77 -8.27
CA ALA A 123 3.78 -21.72 -8.34
C ALA A 123 4.80 -21.39 -9.46
N PRO A 124 4.40 -20.97 -10.68
CA PRO A 124 5.34 -20.54 -11.71
C PRO A 124 6.12 -19.28 -11.37
N LEU A 125 5.56 -18.38 -10.55
CA LEU A 125 6.19 -17.08 -10.22
C LEU A 125 7.46 -17.25 -9.39
N GLN A 126 7.62 -18.37 -8.68
CA GLN A 126 8.84 -18.62 -7.91
C GLN A 126 10.11 -18.61 -8.79
N TYR A 127 10.01 -18.96 -10.08
CA TYR A 127 11.15 -18.88 -11.00
C TYR A 127 11.43 -17.44 -11.42
N VAL A 128 10.39 -16.61 -11.51
CA VAL A 128 10.52 -15.18 -11.79
C VAL A 128 11.23 -14.48 -10.63
N TYR A 129 10.95 -14.86 -9.38
CA TYR A 129 11.64 -14.32 -8.21
C TYR A 129 13.15 -14.65 -8.19
N ASP A 130 13.58 -15.71 -8.88
CA ASP A 130 14.99 -16.05 -9.01
C ASP A 130 15.74 -15.12 -9.99
N VAL A 131 15.01 -14.43 -10.86
CA VAL A 131 15.57 -13.54 -11.89
C VAL A 131 15.52 -12.07 -11.48
N LEU A 132 14.50 -11.66 -10.73
CA LEU A 132 14.25 -10.25 -10.42
C LEU A 132 15.13 -9.67 -9.30
N HIS A 133 15.68 -10.48 -8.42
CA HIS A 133 16.56 -10.08 -7.32
C HIS A 133 16.01 -8.92 -6.43
N PRO A 134 14.79 -9.03 -5.89
CA PRO A 134 14.25 -8.02 -5.00
C PRO A 134 15.00 -8.01 -3.66
N TRP A 135 15.02 -6.88 -2.99
CA TRP A 135 15.51 -6.80 -1.61
C TRP A 135 14.49 -7.41 -0.64
N PHE A 136 13.21 -7.12 -0.86
CA PHE A 136 12.17 -7.73 -0.06
C PHE A 136 10.95 -8.15 -0.89
N TYR A 137 10.19 -9.05 -0.31
CA TYR A 137 8.93 -9.55 -0.84
C TYR A 137 7.81 -9.18 0.13
N MET A 138 6.80 -8.47 -0.35
CA MET A 138 5.60 -8.16 0.42
C MET A 138 4.55 -9.24 0.18
N GLY A 139 4.27 -10.05 1.19
CA GLY A 139 3.31 -11.14 1.12
C GLY A 139 3.66 -12.28 2.07
N HIS A 140 2.87 -13.35 2.01
CA HIS A 140 3.01 -14.50 2.92
C HIS A 140 3.40 -15.81 2.23
N GLU A 141 3.57 -15.80 0.91
CA GLU A 141 3.88 -16.98 0.14
C GLU A 141 5.39 -17.18 -0.01
N PHE A 142 5.82 -18.44 -0.06
CA PHE A 142 7.23 -18.82 -0.26
C PHE A 142 8.23 -18.26 0.78
N GLY A 143 7.76 -17.80 1.93
CA GLY A 143 8.57 -17.06 2.89
C GLY A 143 9.88 -17.74 3.26
N GLU A 144 9.86 -19.02 3.59
CA GLU A 144 11.07 -19.78 3.95
C GLU A 144 12.07 -19.90 2.78
N ARG A 145 11.55 -20.10 1.56
CA ARG A 145 12.40 -20.17 0.37
C ARG A 145 13.06 -18.84 0.05
N LEU A 146 12.30 -17.74 0.19
CA LEU A 146 12.80 -16.39 -0.07
C LEU A 146 13.85 -15.99 0.97
N ARG A 147 13.63 -16.28 2.25
CA ARG A 147 14.62 -16.05 3.31
C ARG A 147 15.93 -16.79 3.06
N ARG A 148 15.89 -18.04 2.59
CA ARG A 148 17.10 -18.79 2.21
C ARG A 148 17.89 -18.15 1.07
N LYS A 149 17.25 -17.29 0.29
CA LYS A 149 17.87 -16.51 -0.80
C LYS A 149 18.32 -15.12 -0.35
N GLY A 150 18.19 -14.78 0.93
CA GLY A 150 18.52 -13.46 1.45
C GLY A 150 17.48 -12.38 1.13
N ILE A 151 16.27 -12.77 0.70
CA ILE A 151 15.17 -11.82 0.44
C ILE A 151 14.39 -11.62 1.74
N ALA A 152 14.32 -10.38 2.21
CA ALA A 152 13.54 -10.04 3.39
C ALA A 152 12.03 -10.19 3.13
N LEU A 153 11.25 -10.38 4.19
CA LEU A 153 9.80 -10.53 4.09
C LEU A 153 9.08 -9.41 4.81
N LEU A 154 8.15 -8.77 4.11
CA LEU A 154 7.23 -7.81 4.69
C LEU A 154 5.83 -8.41 4.74
N HIS A 155 5.28 -8.55 5.95
CA HIS A 155 3.92 -9.00 6.17
C HIS A 155 2.98 -7.81 6.30
N SER A 156 2.20 -7.51 5.26
CA SER A 156 1.26 -6.40 5.23
C SER A 156 -0.15 -6.73 5.74
N ASP A 157 -0.42 -7.98 6.10
CA ASP A 157 -1.76 -8.42 6.53
C ASP A 157 -2.31 -7.66 7.75
N PRO A 158 -1.49 -7.25 8.75
CA PRO A 158 -1.98 -6.43 9.84
C PRO A 158 -2.60 -5.10 9.39
N ALA A 159 -2.05 -4.48 8.34
CA ALA A 159 -2.59 -3.24 7.77
C ALA A 159 -4.05 -3.40 7.30
N GLY A 160 -4.45 -4.60 6.87
CA GLY A 160 -5.83 -4.89 6.49
C GLY A 160 -6.85 -4.78 7.64
N LYS A 161 -6.41 -4.66 8.88
CA LYS A 161 -7.24 -4.47 10.08
C LYS A 161 -7.17 -3.04 10.64
N MET A 162 -6.28 -2.21 10.10
CA MET A 162 -6.04 -0.84 10.55
C MET A 162 -6.84 0.15 9.71
N LEU A 163 -7.13 1.31 10.28
CA LEU A 163 -7.80 2.42 9.60
C LEU A 163 -7.03 3.71 9.84
N GLY A 164 -7.09 4.60 8.83
CA GLY A 164 -6.50 5.92 8.95
C GLY A 164 -4.99 5.86 9.14
N PHE A 165 -4.46 6.78 9.90
CA PHE A 165 -3.00 6.99 10.06
C PHE A 165 -2.25 5.82 10.70
N GLU A 166 -2.93 4.95 11.46
CA GLU A 166 -2.31 3.72 11.97
C GLU A 166 -1.82 2.81 10.83
N CYS A 167 -2.60 2.73 9.74
CA CYS A 167 -2.21 1.97 8.55
C CYS A 167 -0.96 2.55 7.90
N SER A 168 -0.91 3.87 7.74
CA SER A 168 0.25 4.58 7.18
C SER A 168 1.51 4.36 8.03
N SER A 169 1.43 4.63 9.33
CA SER A 169 2.56 4.47 10.26
C SER A 169 3.08 3.03 10.29
N PHE A 170 2.17 2.05 10.34
CA PHE A 170 2.55 0.64 10.29
C PHE A 170 3.28 0.30 8.98
N MET A 171 2.78 0.75 7.83
CA MET A 171 3.40 0.44 6.54
C MET A 171 4.76 1.09 6.37
N LEU A 172 4.94 2.33 6.81
CA LEU A 172 6.23 3.03 6.80
C LEU A 172 7.26 2.28 7.65
N GLN A 173 6.90 1.90 8.87
CA GLN A 173 7.77 1.13 9.76
C GLN A 173 8.10 -0.25 9.16
N ALA A 174 7.11 -1.00 8.68
CA ALA A 174 7.31 -2.33 8.12
C ALA A 174 8.22 -2.31 6.88
N VAL A 175 8.12 -1.27 6.04
CA VAL A 175 8.99 -1.09 4.89
C VAL A 175 10.43 -0.77 5.33
N ALA A 176 10.60 0.12 6.30
CA ALA A 176 11.92 0.46 6.84
C ALA A 176 12.62 -0.77 7.45
N GLU A 177 11.90 -1.56 8.23
CA GLU A 177 12.39 -2.83 8.81
C GLU A 177 12.78 -3.82 7.72
N ALA A 178 11.93 -4.04 6.70
CA ALA A 178 12.22 -4.97 5.61
C ALA A 178 13.46 -4.56 4.79
N VAL A 179 13.66 -3.25 4.60
CA VAL A 179 14.86 -2.72 3.92
C VAL A 179 16.10 -2.88 4.79
N ALA A 180 15.99 -2.70 6.10
CA ALA A 180 17.10 -2.92 7.03
C ALA A 180 17.51 -4.40 7.10
N ASP A 181 16.54 -5.32 7.11
CA ASP A 181 16.76 -6.77 7.13
C ASP A 181 17.39 -7.30 5.82
N ALA A 182 17.24 -6.57 4.70
CA ALA A 182 17.78 -6.93 3.40
C ALA A 182 19.24 -6.45 3.17
N LYS A 183 19.75 -5.55 4.00
CA LYS A 183 21.14 -5.04 3.96
C LYS A 183 22.09 -5.98 4.67
#